data_977dc16d5a2f6577cfcd8c21bb698a55
#
_entry.id   977dc16d5a2f6577cfcd8c21bb698a55
#
_cell.length_a   1.000
_cell.length_b   1.000
_cell.length_c   1.000
_cell.angle_alpha   90.00
_cell.angle_beta   90.00
_cell.angle_gamma   90.00
#
_symmetry.space_group_name_H-M   'P 1'
#
loop_
_entity.id
_entity.type
_entity.pdbx_description
1 polymer ?
#
loop_
_entity_poly.entity_id
_entity_poly.type
_entity_poly.pdbx_seq_one_letter_code
_entity_poly.pdbx_strand_id
1 'polypeptide(L)'
;MTGLDNMWINIGRSQIHLPRRDPSPQILRGRIGLVSPNLRATFQSLKMIQEPLSETKFSFSRKKEFIDVSCPWGNQIRVHAPDETFGNVEIGLPYVEFFVPKNSAGKIVNFYREILGAKASIGKRHGKTCAMVTTGTSQYVYFIETNEKQAKYDGHHIAIYIADFAVPYQKLLERGLISRESDQHEWRFIDIVDLDNNKPIFKIEHEVRSATHPLFGRPLVNRNPHQSNRLYKRGQDNFQGQI
;
A
#
# COMPACT_ATOMS: atom_id res chain seq x y z
N MET A 1 2.00 16.45 -2.80
CA MET A 1 2.58 17.01 -4.03
C MET A 1 1.67 16.63 -5.17
N THR A 2 1.27 17.59 -5.95
CA THR A 2 0.39 17.39 -7.08
C THR A 2 1.13 17.79 -8.34
N GLY A 3 1.11 16.93 -9.34
CA GLY A 3 1.50 17.24 -10.71
C GLY A 3 0.34 16.87 -11.62
N LEU A 4 0.39 17.25 -12.89
CA LEU A 4 -0.64 16.91 -13.87
C LEU A 4 -0.79 15.40 -14.05
N ASP A 5 0.30 14.64 -13.87
CA ASP A 5 0.34 13.20 -14.14
C ASP A 5 0.42 12.34 -12.88
N ASN A 6 0.64 12.95 -11.71
CA ASN A 6 0.80 12.24 -10.45
C ASN A 6 0.24 13.03 -9.28
N MET A 7 -0.53 12.36 -8.45
CA MET A 7 -1.00 12.91 -7.19
C MET A 7 -0.50 12.04 -6.03
N TRP A 8 0.07 12.68 -5.01
CA TRP A 8 0.51 12.03 -3.79
C TRP A 8 -0.33 12.53 -2.62
N ILE A 9 -1.00 11.62 -1.95
CA ILE A 9 -1.84 11.91 -0.79
C ILE A 9 -1.12 11.41 0.45
N ASN A 10 -0.78 12.32 1.37
CA ASN A 10 -0.16 11.97 2.63
C ASN A 10 -1.22 11.49 3.63
N ILE A 11 -0.93 10.36 4.27
CA ILE A 11 -1.76 9.78 5.32
C ILE A 11 -0.83 9.38 6.48
N GLY A 12 -0.59 10.33 7.38
CA GLY A 12 0.43 10.18 8.40
C GLY A 12 1.81 9.99 7.78
N ARG A 13 2.50 8.92 8.13
CA ARG A 13 3.83 8.56 7.58
C ARG A 13 3.76 7.77 6.27
N SER A 14 2.56 7.48 5.80
CA SER A 14 2.33 6.73 4.56
C SER A 14 1.79 7.65 3.48
N GLN A 15 1.81 7.17 2.25
CA GLN A 15 1.30 7.90 1.09
C GLN A 15 0.48 6.98 0.20
N ILE A 16 -0.53 7.55 -0.44
CA ILE A 16 -1.19 6.93 -1.59
C ILE A 16 -0.76 7.71 -2.82
N HIS A 17 -0.22 7.00 -3.80
CA HIS A 17 0.18 7.54 -5.09
C HIS A 17 -0.91 7.24 -6.11
N LEU A 18 -1.41 8.27 -6.78
CA LEU A 18 -2.41 8.19 -7.83
C LEU A 18 -1.79 8.68 -9.14
N PRO A 19 -1.14 7.81 -9.91
CA PRO A 19 -0.66 8.16 -11.24
C PRO A 19 -1.84 8.29 -12.19
N ARG A 20 -1.79 9.26 -13.10
CA ARG A 20 -2.70 9.31 -14.23
C ARG A 20 -2.39 8.14 -15.16
N ARG A 21 -3.37 7.33 -15.43
CA ARG A 21 -3.27 6.16 -16.30
C ARG A 21 -4.34 6.19 -17.39
N ASP A 22 -3.94 5.81 -18.58
CA ASP A 22 -4.80 5.64 -19.73
C ASP A 22 -4.69 4.17 -20.19
N PRO A 23 -5.76 3.45 -20.53
CA PRO A 23 -7.15 3.94 -20.66
C PRO A 23 -7.99 3.84 -19.37
N SER A 24 -7.52 3.20 -18.32
CA SER A 24 -8.34 2.96 -17.14
C SER A 24 -7.57 3.07 -15.81
N PRO A 25 -8.26 3.47 -14.75
CA PRO A 25 -7.67 3.53 -13.40
C PRO A 25 -7.33 2.13 -12.90
N GLN A 26 -6.31 2.05 -12.06
CA GLN A 26 -5.94 0.83 -11.34
C GLN A 26 -6.90 0.58 -10.18
N ILE A 27 -7.29 -0.68 -10.00
CA ILE A 27 -8.18 -1.13 -8.93
C ILE A 27 -7.51 -2.23 -8.14
N LEU A 28 -7.22 -1.94 -6.88
CA LEU A 28 -6.62 -2.88 -5.96
C LEU A 28 -7.52 -4.12 -5.78
N ARG A 29 -6.96 -5.30 -5.89
CA ARG A 29 -7.67 -6.56 -5.61
C ARG A 29 -7.71 -6.82 -4.10
N GLY A 30 -8.38 -5.93 -3.39
CA GLY A 30 -8.39 -5.96 -1.93
C GLY A 30 -8.96 -4.69 -1.32
N ARG A 31 -8.35 -4.23 -0.24
CA ARG A 31 -8.80 -3.08 0.52
C ARG A 31 -7.61 -2.34 1.16
N ILE A 32 -7.73 -1.03 1.29
CA ILE A 32 -6.81 -0.19 2.06
C ILE A 32 -7.46 0.15 3.40
N GLY A 33 -6.73 -0.07 4.50
CA GLY A 33 -7.12 0.40 5.83
C GLY A 33 -6.51 1.76 6.14
N LEU A 34 -7.33 2.69 6.59
CA LEU A 34 -6.90 4.02 7.03
C LEU A 34 -7.31 4.25 8.47
N VAL A 35 -6.55 5.06 9.19
CA VAL A 35 -6.94 5.60 10.50
C VAL A 35 -7.15 7.11 10.35
N SER A 36 -8.27 7.60 10.86
CA SER A 36 -8.62 9.02 10.93
C SER A 36 -8.97 9.39 12.37
N PRO A 37 -8.44 10.49 12.91
CA PRO A 37 -8.69 10.88 14.30
C PRO A 37 -10.14 11.27 14.56
N ASN A 38 -10.92 11.54 13.52
CA ASN A 38 -12.31 11.98 13.65
C ASN A 38 -13.21 11.35 12.59
N LEU A 39 -13.72 10.13 12.88
CA LEU A 39 -14.66 9.43 11.99
C LEU A 39 -15.95 10.23 11.72
N ARG A 40 -16.41 11.04 12.68
CA ARG A 40 -17.61 11.86 12.50
C ARG A 40 -17.38 12.93 11.43
N ALA A 41 -16.28 13.66 11.53
CA ALA A 41 -15.90 14.66 10.54
C ALA A 41 -15.65 14.02 9.17
N THR A 42 -14.95 12.89 9.13
CA THR A 42 -14.75 12.12 7.89
C THR A 42 -16.08 11.74 7.25
N PHE A 43 -17.04 11.24 8.04
CA PHE A 43 -18.36 10.86 7.53
C PHE A 43 -19.14 12.06 6.98
N GLN A 44 -19.06 13.22 7.64
CA GLN A 44 -19.71 14.45 7.13
C GLN A 44 -19.07 14.90 5.81
N SER A 45 -17.73 14.86 5.71
CA SER A 45 -17.04 15.18 4.46
C SER A 45 -17.43 14.25 3.31
N LEU A 46 -17.60 12.94 3.58
CA LEU A 46 -18.08 11.99 2.57
C LEU A 46 -19.50 12.30 2.09
N LYS A 47 -20.38 12.73 3.00
CA LYS A 47 -21.74 13.18 2.62
C LYS A 47 -21.73 14.41 1.70
N MET A 48 -20.85 15.37 1.97
CA MET A 48 -20.75 16.60 1.17
C MET A 48 -20.33 16.33 -0.29
N ILE A 49 -19.56 15.29 -0.52
CA ILE A 49 -19.07 14.93 -1.87
C ILE A 49 -19.92 13.86 -2.55
N GLN A 50 -21.00 13.39 -1.91
CA GLN A 50 -21.83 12.30 -2.43
C GLN A 50 -22.55 12.70 -3.72
N GLU A 51 -23.15 13.87 -3.74
CA GLU A 51 -23.87 14.39 -4.91
C GLU A 51 -22.93 14.65 -6.11
N PRO A 52 -21.81 15.38 -5.94
CA PRO A 52 -20.83 15.54 -7.03
C PRO A 52 -20.27 14.25 -7.61
N LEU A 53 -20.27 13.16 -6.84
CA LEU A 53 -19.74 11.87 -7.26
C LEU A 53 -20.80 10.81 -7.57
N SER A 54 -22.08 11.21 -7.69
CA SER A 54 -23.23 10.30 -7.88
C SER A 54 -23.11 9.43 -9.14
N GLU A 55 -22.53 9.97 -10.22
CA GLU A 55 -22.36 9.27 -11.49
C GLU A 55 -21.11 8.35 -11.52
N THR A 56 -20.48 8.14 -10.37
CA THR A 56 -19.27 7.29 -10.23
C THR A 56 -19.56 6.05 -9.39
N LYS A 57 -18.55 5.22 -9.14
CA LYS A 57 -18.65 4.09 -8.20
C LYS A 57 -18.54 4.52 -6.73
N PHE A 58 -18.52 5.83 -6.47
CA PHE A 58 -18.40 6.32 -5.10
C PHE A 58 -19.59 5.90 -4.25
N SER A 59 -19.28 5.29 -3.13
CA SER A 59 -20.27 4.94 -2.12
C SER A 59 -19.60 4.82 -0.75
N PHE A 60 -20.40 4.94 0.30
CA PHE A 60 -19.90 4.72 1.65
C PHE A 60 -20.99 4.18 2.58
N SER A 61 -20.57 3.43 3.59
CA SER A 61 -21.45 2.99 4.66
C SER A 61 -20.77 3.12 6.01
N ARG A 62 -21.46 3.72 6.99
CA ARG A 62 -20.97 3.85 8.34
C ARG A 62 -21.37 2.63 9.16
N LYS A 63 -20.40 2.04 9.84
CA LYS A 63 -20.57 1.06 10.90
C LYS A 63 -20.21 1.71 12.24
N LYS A 64 -20.36 0.96 13.34
CA LYS A 64 -20.02 1.46 14.67
C LYS A 64 -18.54 1.87 14.77
N GLU A 65 -17.64 1.00 14.31
CA GLU A 65 -16.19 1.10 14.50
C GLU A 65 -15.43 1.65 13.26
N PHE A 66 -16.08 1.76 12.10
CA PHE A 66 -15.43 2.17 10.87
C PHE A 66 -16.41 2.70 9.83
N ILE A 67 -15.86 3.26 8.76
CA ILE A 67 -16.58 3.63 7.54
C ILE A 67 -15.99 2.84 6.38
N ASP A 68 -16.80 2.06 5.68
CA ASP A 68 -16.41 1.49 4.38
C ASP A 68 -16.70 2.49 3.28
N VAL A 69 -15.74 2.68 2.38
CA VAL A 69 -15.80 3.63 1.27
C VAL A 69 -15.36 2.93 0.00
N SER A 70 -16.13 3.10 -1.07
CA SER A 70 -15.67 2.83 -2.43
C SER A 70 -15.29 4.15 -3.08
N CYS A 71 -14.06 4.28 -3.60
CA CYS A 71 -13.66 5.49 -4.29
C CYS A 71 -14.36 5.59 -5.66
N PRO A 72 -14.33 6.74 -6.36
CA PRO A 72 -15.00 6.93 -7.65
C PRO A 72 -14.69 5.88 -8.71
N TRP A 73 -13.52 5.25 -8.65
CA TRP A 73 -13.12 4.17 -9.56
C TRP A 73 -13.43 2.77 -9.05
N GLY A 74 -13.75 2.61 -7.75
CA GLY A 74 -14.14 1.34 -7.15
C GLY A 74 -13.11 0.74 -6.19
N ASN A 75 -11.99 1.42 -5.90
CA ASN A 75 -11.06 0.97 -4.86
C ASN A 75 -11.75 0.99 -3.49
N GLN A 76 -11.57 -0.08 -2.73
CA GLN A 76 -12.18 -0.24 -1.43
C GLN A 76 -11.27 0.30 -0.33
N ILE A 77 -11.82 1.12 0.54
CA ILE A 77 -11.13 1.75 1.65
C ILE A 77 -11.95 1.53 2.91
N ARG A 78 -11.30 1.18 4.01
CA ARG A 78 -11.91 1.14 5.33
C ARG A 78 -11.25 2.17 6.24
N VAL A 79 -12.02 3.12 6.73
CA VAL A 79 -11.54 4.16 7.62
C VAL A 79 -11.94 3.82 9.06
N HIS A 80 -10.94 3.70 9.93
CA HIS A 80 -11.08 3.41 11.35
C HIS A 80 -10.88 4.66 12.22
N ALA A 81 -11.43 4.65 13.42
CA ALA A 81 -10.93 5.49 14.51
C ALA A 81 -9.54 5.00 14.97
N PRO A 82 -8.75 5.85 15.64
CA PRO A 82 -7.59 5.37 16.39
C PRO A 82 -7.97 4.29 17.39
N ASP A 83 -7.17 3.23 17.43
CA ASP A 83 -7.38 2.07 18.29
C ASP A 83 -6.03 1.40 18.57
N GLU A 84 -5.90 0.75 19.73
CA GLU A 84 -4.67 0.05 20.14
C GLU A 84 -4.23 -1.03 19.15
N THR A 85 -5.16 -1.64 18.40
CA THR A 85 -4.86 -2.63 17.38
C THR A 85 -4.05 -2.06 16.21
N PHE A 86 -4.07 -0.72 16.02
CA PHE A 86 -3.28 -0.01 15.04
C PHE A 86 -2.01 0.63 15.64
N GLY A 87 -1.71 0.35 16.91
CA GLY A 87 -0.67 1.04 17.67
C GLY A 87 -1.04 2.50 17.95
N ASN A 88 -0.06 3.33 18.24
CA ASN A 88 -0.28 4.76 18.53
C ASN A 88 -0.38 5.58 17.23
N VAL A 89 -1.27 5.18 16.33
CA VAL A 89 -1.48 5.83 15.03
C VAL A 89 -2.78 6.62 15.09
N GLU A 90 -2.69 7.94 15.06
CA GLU A 90 -3.85 8.82 14.96
C GLU A 90 -4.27 9.07 13.51
N ILE A 91 -3.31 9.21 12.61
CA ILE A 91 -3.50 9.31 11.17
C ILE A 91 -2.50 8.38 10.49
N GLY A 92 -2.97 7.43 9.70
CA GLY A 92 -2.06 6.50 9.03
C GLY A 92 -2.76 5.48 8.16
N LEU A 93 -1.90 4.65 7.54
CA LEU A 93 -2.28 3.51 6.73
C LEU A 93 -1.72 2.25 7.42
N PRO A 94 -2.48 1.66 8.37
CA PRO A 94 -2.01 0.51 9.15
C PRO A 94 -1.95 -0.78 8.34
N TYR A 95 -2.74 -0.89 7.26
CA TYR A 95 -2.70 -2.11 6.46
C TYR A 95 -3.19 -1.94 5.03
N VAL A 96 -2.73 -2.87 4.19
CA VAL A 96 -3.33 -3.20 2.89
C VAL A 96 -3.74 -4.66 2.92
N GLU A 97 -4.94 -4.98 2.44
CA GLU A 97 -5.45 -6.33 2.25
C GLU A 97 -5.46 -6.67 0.77
N PHE A 98 -4.97 -7.86 0.42
CA PHE A 98 -5.13 -8.47 -0.90
C PHE A 98 -5.95 -9.75 -0.79
N PHE A 99 -6.81 -9.99 -1.75
CA PHE A 99 -7.54 -11.25 -1.87
C PHE A 99 -6.77 -12.20 -2.78
N VAL A 100 -6.44 -13.38 -2.25
CA VAL A 100 -5.58 -14.37 -2.90
C VAL A 100 -6.28 -15.72 -3.02
N PRO A 101 -5.83 -16.60 -3.94
CA PRO A 101 -6.39 -17.95 -4.06
C PRO A 101 -6.27 -18.73 -2.76
N LYS A 102 -7.18 -19.69 -2.54
CA LYS A 102 -7.08 -20.62 -1.42
C LYS A 102 -5.79 -21.43 -1.44
N ASN A 103 -5.34 -21.82 -0.24
CA ASN A 103 -4.13 -22.61 0.00
C ASN A 103 -2.83 -21.89 -0.43
N SER A 104 -2.86 -20.56 -0.53
CA SER A 104 -1.69 -19.75 -0.89
C SER A 104 -1.01 -19.08 0.30
N ALA A 105 -1.71 -18.92 1.43
CA ALA A 105 -1.21 -18.16 2.57
C ALA A 105 0.13 -18.69 3.12
N GLY A 106 0.28 -20.01 3.25
CA GLY A 106 1.54 -20.61 3.71
C GLY A 106 2.72 -20.33 2.78
N LYS A 107 2.49 -20.45 1.48
CA LYS A 107 3.51 -20.19 0.45
C LYS A 107 3.91 -18.72 0.41
N ILE A 108 2.93 -17.81 0.57
CA ILE A 108 3.18 -16.37 0.66
C ILE A 108 3.99 -16.04 1.92
N VAL A 109 3.67 -16.63 3.07
CA VAL A 109 4.48 -16.48 4.30
C VAL A 109 5.91 -16.91 4.07
N ASN A 110 6.12 -18.08 3.45
CA ASN A 110 7.48 -18.58 3.14
C ASN A 110 8.23 -17.62 2.20
N PHE A 111 7.57 -17.14 1.14
CA PHE A 111 8.18 -16.18 0.22
C PHE A 111 8.66 -14.91 0.94
N TYR A 112 7.83 -14.30 1.77
CA TYR A 112 8.22 -13.08 2.47
C TYR A 112 9.31 -13.31 3.52
N ARG A 113 9.30 -14.45 4.20
CA ARG A 113 10.34 -14.79 5.16
C ARG A 113 11.68 -15.06 4.48
N GLU A 114 11.68 -15.95 3.51
CA GLU A 114 12.91 -16.45 2.89
C GLU A 114 13.51 -15.42 1.91
N ILE A 115 12.69 -14.72 1.16
CA ILE A 115 13.16 -13.73 0.17
C ILE A 115 13.44 -12.38 0.83
N LEU A 116 12.43 -11.81 1.49
CA LEU A 116 12.51 -10.44 2.00
C LEU A 116 12.98 -10.34 3.46
N GLY A 117 13.19 -11.47 4.14
CA GLY A 117 13.51 -11.48 5.57
C GLY A 117 12.42 -10.87 6.45
N ALA A 118 11.20 -10.76 5.93
CA ALA A 118 10.10 -10.09 6.62
C ALA A 118 9.49 -10.98 7.72
N LYS A 119 9.06 -10.37 8.81
CA LYS A 119 8.26 -11.04 9.82
C LYS A 119 6.87 -11.35 9.23
N ALA A 120 6.58 -12.63 9.03
CA ALA A 120 5.32 -13.07 8.46
C ALA A 120 4.78 -14.30 9.19
N SER A 121 3.44 -14.47 9.23
CA SER A 121 2.79 -15.60 9.88
C SER A 121 1.44 -15.90 9.22
N ILE A 122 0.94 -17.13 9.42
CA ILE A 122 -0.42 -17.50 9.06
C ILE A 122 -1.34 -17.08 10.21
N GLY A 123 -2.48 -16.48 9.87
CA GLY A 123 -3.49 -16.08 10.82
C GLY A 123 -4.90 -16.14 10.23
N LYS A 124 -5.84 -15.50 10.93
CA LYS A 124 -7.20 -15.30 10.43
C LYS A 124 -7.54 -13.81 10.38
N ARG A 125 -8.19 -13.41 9.31
CA ARG A 125 -8.74 -12.06 9.18
C ARG A 125 -10.12 -12.13 8.54
N HIS A 126 -11.10 -11.46 9.15
CA HIS A 126 -12.52 -11.57 8.76
C HIS A 126 -13.00 -13.04 8.66
N GLY A 127 -12.53 -13.91 9.57
CA GLY A 127 -12.85 -15.32 9.60
C GLY A 127 -12.18 -16.21 8.54
N LYS A 128 -11.41 -15.61 7.62
CA LYS A 128 -10.70 -16.30 6.53
C LYS A 128 -9.22 -16.48 6.87
N THR A 129 -8.61 -17.55 6.37
CA THR A 129 -7.14 -17.75 6.49
C THR A 129 -6.41 -16.65 5.73
N CYS A 130 -5.32 -16.15 6.31
CA CYS A 130 -4.49 -15.14 5.66
C CYS A 130 -3.01 -15.29 5.99
N ALA A 131 -2.15 -14.83 5.09
CA ALA A 131 -0.78 -14.48 5.40
C ALA A 131 -0.75 -13.05 5.96
N MET A 132 -0.09 -12.88 7.09
CA MET A 132 0.11 -11.59 7.77
C MET A 132 1.60 -11.24 7.65
N VAL A 133 1.90 -10.15 6.96
CA VAL A 133 3.27 -9.68 6.72
C VAL A 133 3.46 -8.33 7.39
N THR A 134 4.46 -8.21 8.27
CA THR A 134 4.85 -6.94 8.87
C THR A 134 5.72 -6.16 7.89
N THR A 135 5.31 -4.94 7.56
CA THR A 135 6.02 -4.05 6.61
C THR A 135 6.58 -2.79 7.26
N GLY A 136 6.24 -2.56 8.52
CA GLY A 136 6.71 -1.41 9.32
C GLY A 136 6.12 -1.46 10.73
N THR A 137 6.44 -0.45 11.54
CA THR A 137 5.86 -0.32 12.88
C THR A 137 4.35 -0.14 12.77
N SER A 138 3.59 -1.10 13.30
CA SER A 138 2.11 -1.13 13.22
C SER A 138 1.57 -1.09 11.78
N GLN A 139 2.35 -1.59 10.81
CA GLN A 139 1.95 -1.67 9.41
C GLN A 139 2.03 -3.10 8.88
N TYR A 140 0.99 -3.51 8.17
CA TYR A 140 0.82 -4.89 7.71
C TYR A 140 0.33 -4.95 6.27
N VAL A 141 0.77 -5.99 5.56
CA VAL A 141 0.10 -6.47 4.35
C VAL A 141 -0.55 -7.81 4.67
N TYR A 142 -1.84 -7.92 4.39
CA TYR A 142 -2.60 -9.15 4.57
C TYR A 142 -2.94 -9.75 3.23
N PHE A 143 -2.70 -11.04 3.06
CA PHE A 143 -3.12 -11.81 1.90
C PHE A 143 -4.21 -12.79 2.34
N ILE A 144 -5.46 -12.42 2.09
CA ILE A 144 -6.65 -13.10 2.60
C ILE A 144 -7.15 -14.10 1.56
N GLU A 145 -7.22 -15.36 1.93
CA GLU A 145 -7.68 -16.41 1.03
C GLU A 145 -9.17 -16.29 0.69
N THR A 146 -9.49 -16.45 -0.60
CA THR A 146 -10.85 -16.40 -1.09
C THR A 146 -11.09 -17.41 -2.21
N ASN A 147 -12.35 -17.84 -2.38
CA ASN A 147 -12.82 -18.59 -3.54
C ASN A 147 -13.34 -17.68 -4.66
N GLU A 148 -13.50 -16.39 -4.39
CA GLU A 148 -14.02 -15.45 -5.35
C GLU A 148 -13.01 -15.23 -6.48
N LYS A 149 -13.51 -15.23 -7.71
CA LYS A 149 -12.68 -14.92 -8.88
C LYS A 149 -12.20 -13.48 -8.79
N GLN A 150 -10.90 -13.31 -8.80
CA GLN A 150 -10.29 -11.99 -8.78
C GLN A 150 -10.14 -11.41 -10.19
N ALA A 151 -10.20 -10.09 -10.30
CA ALA A 151 -9.86 -9.39 -11.53
C ALA A 151 -8.42 -9.70 -11.96
N LYS A 152 -8.13 -9.53 -13.23
CA LYS A 152 -6.75 -9.59 -13.72
C LYS A 152 -5.93 -8.48 -13.08
N TYR A 153 -4.64 -8.74 -12.92
CA TYR A 153 -3.69 -7.74 -12.45
C TYR A 153 -3.60 -6.58 -13.46
N ASP A 154 -3.73 -5.36 -13.00
CA ASP A 154 -3.80 -4.13 -13.81
C ASP A 154 -2.60 -3.19 -13.60
N GLY A 155 -1.56 -3.67 -12.88
CA GLY A 155 -0.35 -2.90 -12.61
C GLY A 155 -0.41 -2.06 -11.33
N HIS A 156 -1.41 -2.26 -10.43
CA HIS A 156 -1.36 -1.64 -9.11
C HIS A 156 -0.17 -2.16 -8.30
N HIS A 157 0.37 -1.33 -7.41
CA HIS A 157 1.61 -1.64 -6.70
C HIS A 157 1.60 -1.15 -5.26
N ILE A 158 2.53 -1.70 -4.48
CA ILE A 158 2.88 -1.22 -3.15
C ILE A 158 4.34 -0.81 -3.14
N ALA A 159 4.68 0.25 -2.38
CA ALA A 159 6.06 0.62 -2.11
C ALA A 159 6.40 0.28 -0.67
N ILE A 160 7.51 -0.40 -0.46
CA ILE A 160 8.03 -0.79 0.86
C ILE A 160 9.48 -0.38 1.01
N TYR A 161 9.86 0.00 2.23
CA TYR A 161 11.25 0.26 2.59
C TYR A 161 11.80 -0.92 3.39
N ILE A 162 12.97 -1.39 3.01
CA ILE A 162 13.64 -2.50 3.69
C ILE A 162 15.05 -2.11 4.13
N ALA A 163 15.49 -2.64 5.26
CA ALA A 163 16.81 -2.36 5.81
C ALA A 163 17.90 -3.13 5.06
N ASP A 164 17.68 -4.42 4.84
CA ASP A 164 18.56 -5.25 4.00
C ASP A 164 18.08 -5.19 2.55
N PHE A 165 18.73 -4.35 1.76
CA PHE A 165 18.31 -4.08 0.38
C PHE A 165 18.98 -5.02 -0.63
N ALA A 166 20.19 -5.51 -0.33
CA ALA A 166 21.00 -6.26 -1.28
C ALA A 166 20.66 -7.76 -1.31
N VAL A 167 20.51 -8.40 -0.15
CA VAL A 167 20.27 -9.85 -0.09
C VAL A 167 18.94 -10.25 -0.73
N PRO A 168 17.80 -9.60 -0.47
CA PRO A 168 16.56 -9.86 -1.18
C PRO A 168 16.64 -9.66 -2.69
N TYR A 169 17.37 -8.63 -3.13
CA TYR A 169 17.61 -8.39 -4.55
C TYR A 169 18.31 -9.58 -5.21
N GLN A 170 19.41 -10.06 -4.62
CA GLN A 170 20.16 -11.22 -5.16
C GLN A 170 19.31 -12.49 -5.23
N LYS A 171 18.56 -12.79 -4.17
CA LYS A 171 17.65 -13.93 -4.15
C LYS A 171 16.58 -13.88 -5.25
N LEU A 172 16.06 -12.71 -5.54
CA LEU A 172 15.07 -12.51 -6.62
C LEU A 172 15.71 -12.54 -8.00
N LEU A 173 16.92 -11.98 -8.14
CA LEU A 173 17.68 -12.00 -9.39
C LEU A 173 18.02 -13.43 -9.81
N GLU A 174 18.52 -14.27 -8.89
CA GLU A 174 18.81 -15.68 -9.12
C GLU A 174 17.59 -16.49 -9.56
N ARG A 175 16.39 -16.05 -9.18
CA ARG A 175 15.11 -16.66 -9.58
C ARG A 175 14.52 -16.06 -10.86
N GLY A 176 15.14 -15.04 -11.43
CA GLY A 176 14.63 -14.32 -12.61
C GLY A 176 13.35 -13.50 -12.32
N LEU A 177 13.18 -13.03 -11.08
CA LEU A 177 11.95 -12.34 -10.64
C LEU A 177 12.07 -10.82 -10.62
N ILE A 178 13.26 -10.25 -10.78
CA ILE A 178 13.41 -8.78 -10.89
C ILE A 178 12.72 -8.30 -12.16
N SER A 179 11.74 -7.43 -12.01
CA SER A 179 10.99 -6.86 -13.12
C SER A 179 11.55 -5.51 -13.58
N ARG A 180 12.22 -4.78 -12.69
CA ARG A 180 12.80 -3.47 -12.97
C ARG A 180 13.85 -3.08 -11.95
N GLU A 181 14.89 -2.43 -12.42
CA GLU A 181 15.83 -1.66 -11.64
C GLU A 181 15.61 -0.18 -11.97
N SER A 182 15.17 0.60 -10.98
CA SER A 182 14.86 2.03 -11.19
C SER A 182 16.12 2.87 -11.02
N ASP A 183 16.86 2.63 -9.94
CA ASP A 183 18.13 3.26 -9.60
C ASP A 183 18.83 2.47 -8.47
N GLN A 184 19.92 3.02 -7.94
CA GLN A 184 20.68 2.42 -6.83
C GLN A 184 19.89 2.30 -5.50
N HIS A 185 18.68 2.86 -5.41
CA HIS A 185 17.86 2.89 -4.19
C HIS A 185 16.54 2.15 -4.35
N GLU A 186 16.19 1.71 -5.57
CA GLU A 186 14.90 1.10 -5.87
C GLU A 186 15.01 0.01 -6.94
N TRP A 187 14.43 -1.14 -6.64
CA TRP A 187 14.15 -2.20 -7.61
C TRP A 187 12.75 -2.76 -7.41
N ARG A 188 12.25 -3.49 -8.38
CA ARG A 188 10.87 -3.98 -8.40
C ARG A 188 10.79 -5.45 -8.77
N PHE A 189 9.76 -6.12 -8.25
CA PHE A 189 9.31 -7.43 -8.68
C PHE A 189 7.79 -7.51 -8.65
N ILE A 190 7.21 -8.45 -9.39
CA ILE A 190 5.74 -8.57 -9.56
C ILE A 190 5.22 -9.88 -8.98
N ASP A 191 5.91 -10.98 -9.23
CA ASP A 191 5.39 -12.29 -8.91
C ASP A 191 5.82 -12.75 -7.51
N ILE A 192 4.84 -13.02 -6.66
CA ILE A 192 5.04 -13.84 -5.47
C ILE A 192 4.92 -15.29 -5.95
N VAL A 193 5.97 -16.07 -5.76
CA VAL A 193 6.07 -17.44 -6.26
C VAL A 193 6.12 -18.49 -5.15
N ASP A 194 5.75 -19.70 -5.49
CA ASP A 194 6.06 -20.87 -4.70
C ASP A 194 7.57 -21.17 -4.80
N LEU A 195 8.26 -21.15 -3.67
CA LEU A 195 9.72 -21.27 -3.63
C LEU A 195 10.24 -22.65 -4.06
N ASP A 196 9.39 -23.69 -3.99
CA ASP A 196 9.76 -25.06 -4.35
C ASP A 196 9.85 -25.26 -5.87
N ASN A 197 9.07 -24.51 -6.65
CA ASN A 197 8.95 -24.73 -8.10
C ASN A 197 8.90 -23.45 -8.94
N ASN A 198 9.06 -22.30 -8.31
CA ASN A 198 9.06 -20.97 -8.91
C ASN A 198 7.75 -20.61 -9.66
N LYS A 199 6.63 -21.29 -9.36
CA LYS A 199 5.34 -21.01 -9.99
C LYS A 199 4.68 -19.79 -9.36
N PRO A 200 4.16 -18.84 -10.16
CA PRO A 200 3.45 -17.68 -9.63
C PRO A 200 2.21 -18.08 -8.82
N ILE A 201 2.09 -17.49 -7.63
CA ILE A 201 0.94 -17.62 -6.72
C ILE A 201 0.04 -16.39 -6.83
N PHE A 202 0.67 -15.22 -6.81
CA PHE A 202 -0.04 -13.94 -6.82
C PHE A 202 0.82 -12.86 -7.47
N LYS A 203 0.17 -11.96 -8.23
CA LYS A 203 0.83 -10.84 -8.89
C LYS A 203 0.51 -9.54 -8.17
N ILE A 204 1.54 -8.87 -7.69
CA ILE A 204 1.50 -7.52 -7.15
C ILE A 204 2.88 -6.88 -7.29
N GLU A 205 2.99 -5.76 -7.96
CA GLU A 205 4.28 -5.08 -8.07
C GLU A 205 4.69 -4.53 -6.71
N HIS A 206 5.89 -4.90 -6.31
CA HIS A 206 6.58 -4.36 -5.15
C HIS A 206 7.64 -3.38 -5.64
N GLU A 207 7.46 -2.15 -5.26
CA GLU A 207 8.46 -1.11 -5.38
C GLU A 207 9.32 -1.13 -4.11
N VAL A 208 10.45 -1.84 -4.17
CA VAL A 208 11.30 -2.05 -2.99
C VAL A 208 12.35 -0.96 -2.94
N ARG A 209 12.37 -0.24 -1.83
CA ARG A 209 13.24 0.90 -1.61
C ARG A 209 14.19 0.68 -0.43
N SER A 210 15.42 1.13 -0.59
CA SER A 210 16.40 1.12 0.48
C SER A 210 16.12 2.19 1.54
N ALA A 211 16.66 2.01 2.75
CA ALA A 211 16.63 3.05 3.78
C ALA A 211 17.47 4.30 3.41
N THR A 212 18.28 4.22 2.36
CA THR A 212 19.04 5.36 1.80
C THR A 212 18.31 6.08 0.68
N HIS A 213 17.11 5.59 0.28
CA HIS A 213 16.30 6.26 -0.73
C HIS A 213 15.97 7.70 -0.32
N PRO A 214 16.04 8.69 -1.22
CA PRO A 214 15.81 10.11 -0.90
C PRO A 214 14.49 10.42 -0.19
N LEU A 215 13.46 9.61 -0.41
CA LEU A 215 12.16 9.79 0.23
C LEU A 215 12.01 9.08 1.59
N PHE A 216 13.00 8.28 2.01
CA PHE A 216 12.93 7.58 3.30
C PHE A 216 12.95 8.57 4.46
N GLY A 217 11.93 8.49 5.33
CA GLY A 217 11.79 9.38 6.47
C GLY A 217 11.57 10.85 6.12
N ARG A 218 11.24 11.16 4.85
CA ARG A 218 10.95 12.51 4.42
C ARG A 218 9.69 13.04 5.10
N PRO A 219 9.67 14.31 5.56
CA PRO A 219 8.45 14.98 5.97
C PRO A 219 7.43 14.98 4.84
N LEU A 220 6.20 14.60 5.17
CA LEU A 220 5.17 14.28 4.17
C LEU A 220 4.50 15.50 3.54
N VAL A 221 4.72 16.69 4.08
CA VAL A 221 4.12 17.91 3.55
C VAL A 221 5.13 18.67 2.72
N ASN A 222 4.94 18.68 1.42
CA ASN A 222 5.67 19.55 0.52
C ASN A 222 4.67 20.43 -0.23
N ARG A 223 4.64 21.71 0.11
CA ARG A 223 3.79 22.71 -0.52
C ARG A 223 4.55 23.63 -1.47
N ASN A 224 5.85 23.42 -1.65
CA ASN A 224 6.61 24.17 -2.62
C ASN A 224 6.38 23.61 -4.04
N PRO A 225 5.75 24.36 -4.94
CA PRO A 225 5.45 23.91 -6.30
C PRO A 225 6.71 23.67 -7.15
N HIS A 226 7.84 24.25 -6.77
CA HIS A 226 9.13 24.09 -7.47
C HIS A 226 9.90 22.84 -7.03
N GLN A 227 9.48 22.16 -5.99
CA GLN A 227 10.15 20.96 -5.52
C GLN A 227 9.53 19.70 -6.12
N SER A 228 10.34 18.89 -6.77
CA SER A 228 9.95 17.56 -7.23
C SER A 228 10.62 16.46 -6.38
N ASN A 229 10.06 15.25 -6.41
CA ASN A 229 10.68 14.08 -5.77
C ASN A 229 12.05 13.75 -6.38
N ARG A 230 12.23 14.03 -7.65
CA ARG A 230 13.50 13.79 -8.38
C ARG A 230 14.64 14.72 -7.94
N LEU A 231 14.29 15.89 -7.46
CA LEU A 231 15.27 16.92 -7.02
C LEU A 231 15.40 16.96 -5.49
N TYR A 232 14.67 16.14 -4.76
CA TYR A 232 14.75 16.12 -3.30
C TYR A 232 16.12 15.64 -2.84
N LYS A 233 16.72 16.42 -1.94
CA LYS A 233 17.92 16.04 -1.18
C LYS A 233 17.57 16.00 0.29
N ARG A 234 17.97 14.94 0.98
CA ARG A 234 17.72 14.78 2.42
C ARG A 234 18.30 15.97 3.20
N GLY A 235 17.51 16.54 4.11
CA GLY A 235 17.88 17.74 4.87
C GLY A 235 17.62 19.05 4.14
N GLN A 236 17.15 19.02 2.89
CA GLN A 236 16.71 20.19 2.14
C GLN A 236 15.19 20.23 2.00
N ASP A 237 14.51 20.10 3.12
CA ASP A 237 13.06 20.20 3.16
C ASP A 237 12.64 21.66 2.99
N ASN A 238 11.92 21.94 1.90
CA ASN A 238 11.46 23.28 1.57
C ASN A 238 10.23 23.72 2.35
N PHE A 239 9.76 22.89 3.25
CA PHE A 239 8.72 23.30 4.18
C PHE A 239 9.37 23.65 5.51
N GLN A 240 9.70 24.90 5.66
CA GLN A 240 9.79 25.51 6.97
C GLN A 240 8.41 26.05 7.27
N GLY A 241 7.70 25.40 8.20
CA GLY A 241 6.49 25.99 8.74
C GLY A 241 6.80 27.38 9.22
N GLN A 242 6.21 28.37 8.61
CA GLN A 242 6.13 29.67 9.26
C GLN A 242 5.24 29.44 10.48
N ILE A 243 5.88 29.48 11.64
CA ILE A 243 5.22 29.55 12.94
C ILE A 243 4.64 30.94 13.08
#